data_1a90875dcb5e756447733192c0c98070
#
_entry.id   1a90875dcb5e756447733192c0c98070
#
_cell.length_a   1.000
_cell.length_b   1.000
_cell.length_c   1.000
_cell.angle_alpha   90.00
_cell.angle_beta   90.00
_cell.angle_gamma   90.00
#
_symmetry.space_group_name_H-M   'P 1'
#
loop_
_entity.id
_entity.type
_entity.pdbx_description
1 polymer ?
#
loop_
_entity_poly.entity_id
_entity_poly.type
_entity_poly.pdbx_seq_one_letter_code
_entity_poly.pdbx_strand_id
1 'polypeptide(L)'
;AYEISLGLVGSEMCIRDSIDRKHLRFMGEAASYAYLSTAEAIKDSGLDLSRFSSQDVGVIAGSGGASSRSQVEAADIVKSKGVKRIGPYRVTQTMGNTVSAALATFFGIKGVNFSISSACSTSAHCIGSALEQIQLGKQKLILAGGAEDEHWTMSSMFDAMGALSSSYNESPEKASRPFDKDRDGFVIAGGAGMLVVEELDHALERNADIYAEITGYGATSDGDDMVHPSGEGATNCMLKAVEMHGKDNIDYINAHGTSTPAGDPVELESIKKVFKDKIPPISSTKSQTGHTLGAAGALESIFSLLMLKNSFISKTLNLSSSIDEGEGLDLVSEVRNQDLDAVMNNSFGFGGTNVSLVFEKLKS
;
A
#
# COMPACT_ATOMS: atom_id res chain seq x y z
N ALA A 1 -20.25 -13.13 5.19
CA ALA A 1 -20.02 -11.81 4.63
C ALA A 1 -19.30 -11.01 5.70
N TYR A 2 -17.99 -10.92 5.59
CA TYR A 2 -17.22 -10.00 6.42
C TYR A 2 -17.21 -8.69 5.65
N GLU A 3 -17.92 -7.70 6.15
CA GLU A 3 -17.71 -6.32 5.76
C GLU A 3 -16.28 -5.96 6.16
N ILE A 4 -15.37 -6.05 5.20
CA ILE A 4 -14.21 -5.17 5.23
C ILE A 4 -14.84 -3.80 5.20
N SER A 5 -14.77 -3.09 6.31
CA SER A 5 -15.37 -1.78 6.41
C SER A 5 -14.71 -0.87 5.37
N LEU A 6 -15.26 -0.85 4.16
CA LEU A 6 -15.04 0.19 3.15
C LEU A 6 -15.52 1.56 3.67
N GLY A 7 -16.01 1.62 4.89
CA GLY A 7 -16.44 2.81 5.59
C GLY A 7 -15.36 3.84 5.89
N LEU A 8 -14.08 3.53 5.68
CA LEU A 8 -13.01 4.54 5.77
C LEU A 8 -12.83 5.36 4.48
N VAL A 9 -13.38 4.93 3.38
CA VAL A 9 -13.51 5.72 2.15
C VAL A 9 -14.77 6.59 2.19
N GLY A 10 -15.46 6.63 3.30
CA GLY A 10 -16.69 7.38 3.49
C GLY A 10 -16.44 8.67 4.25
N SER A 11 -16.87 9.73 3.69
CA SER A 11 -17.12 11.10 4.18
C SER A 11 -16.12 11.64 5.23
N GLU A 12 -15.59 12.82 4.96
CA GLU A 12 -14.86 13.70 5.91
C GLU A 12 -15.53 13.77 7.31
N MET A 13 -16.82 13.52 7.38
CA MET A 13 -17.62 13.57 8.60
C MET A 13 -17.27 12.42 9.56
N CYS A 14 -17.10 11.19 9.06
CA CYS A 14 -16.72 10.03 9.90
C CYS A 14 -15.30 10.18 10.48
N ILE A 15 -14.36 10.72 9.71
CA ILE A 15 -13.00 10.98 10.17
C ILE A 15 -12.99 12.03 11.29
N ARG A 16 -13.74 13.13 11.10
CA ARG A 16 -13.82 14.23 12.07
C ARG A 16 -14.43 13.82 13.41
N ASP A 17 -15.36 12.87 13.39
CA ASP A 17 -16.01 12.39 14.61
C ASP A 17 -15.21 11.30 15.33
N SER A 18 -14.30 10.61 14.62
CA SER A 18 -13.51 9.51 15.17
C SER A 18 -12.16 9.94 15.74
N ILE A 19 -11.68 11.15 15.44
CA ILE A 19 -10.38 11.66 15.92
C ILE A 19 -10.60 12.87 16.83
N ASP A 20 -9.91 12.89 17.99
CA ASP A 20 -9.95 14.06 18.88
C ASP A 20 -9.53 15.33 18.11
N ARG A 21 -10.34 16.36 18.17
CA ARG A 21 -10.11 17.66 17.51
C ARG A 21 -8.75 18.28 17.86
N LYS A 22 -8.19 17.96 19.03
CA LYS A 22 -6.84 18.42 19.43
C LYS A 22 -5.75 17.77 18.58
N HIS A 23 -5.95 16.52 18.13
CA HIS A 23 -5.04 15.80 17.25
C HIS A 23 -5.28 16.19 15.78
N LEU A 24 -6.54 16.17 15.35
CA LEU A 24 -6.93 16.41 13.98
C LEU A 24 -6.38 17.71 13.38
N ARG A 25 -6.27 18.80 14.19
CA ARG A 25 -5.74 20.07 13.71
C ARG A 25 -4.27 20.03 13.24
N PHE A 26 -3.50 19.01 13.65
CA PHE A 26 -2.12 18.81 13.23
C PHE A 26 -1.99 17.88 12.01
N MET A 27 -3.05 17.21 11.62
CA MET A 27 -3.07 16.18 10.58
C MET A 27 -3.60 16.75 9.26
N GLY A 28 -2.97 16.36 8.14
CA GLY A 28 -3.61 16.33 6.83
C GLY A 28 -4.45 15.06 6.69
N GLU A 29 -5.15 14.88 5.56
CA GLU A 29 -6.03 13.73 5.37
C GLU A 29 -5.29 12.40 5.41
N ALA A 30 -4.14 12.28 4.70
CA ALA A 30 -3.33 11.06 4.74
C ALA A 30 -2.97 10.66 6.18
N ALA A 31 -2.53 11.62 7.02
CA ALA A 31 -2.21 11.34 8.41
C ALA A 31 -3.45 10.93 9.24
N SER A 32 -4.62 11.46 8.90
CA SER A 32 -5.89 11.11 9.57
C SER A 32 -6.33 9.69 9.20
N TYR A 33 -6.20 9.30 7.93
CA TYR A 33 -6.46 7.92 7.48
C TYR A 33 -5.50 6.94 8.16
N ALA A 34 -4.19 7.27 8.19
CA ALA A 34 -3.19 6.45 8.86
C ALA A 34 -3.49 6.29 10.36
N TYR A 35 -3.92 7.35 11.04
CA TYR A 35 -4.28 7.28 12.46
C TYR A 35 -5.41 6.29 12.72
N LEU A 36 -6.48 6.34 11.93
CA LEU A 36 -7.63 5.42 12.06
C LEU A 36 -7.22 3.98 11.74
N SER A 37 -6.50 3.76 10.63
CA SER A 37 -6.01 2.45 10.25
C SER A 37 -5.04 1.88 11.31
N THR A 38 -4.20 2.71 11.91
CA THR A 38 -3.32 2.31 13.02
C THR A 38 -4.11 1.91 14.26
N ALA A 39 -5.14 2.66 14.62
CA ALA A 39 -6.00 2.33 15.76
C ALA A 39 -6.69 0.97 15.57
N GLU A 40 -7.13 0.68 14.35
CA GLU A 40 -7.70 -0.64 13.99
C GLU A 40 -6.65 -1.75 14.05
N ALA A 41 -5.45 -1.54 13.49
CA ALA A 41 -4.37 -2.52 13.53
C ALA A 41 -3.93 -2.85 14.97
N ILE A 42 -3.84 -1.85 15.84
CA ILE A 42 -3.54 -2.04 17.26
C ILE A 42 -4.63 -2.86 17.94
N LYS A 43 -5.90 -2.55 17.68
CA LYS A 43 -7.04 -3.29 18.24
C LYS A 43 -7.06 -4.73 17.74
N ASP A 44 -6.88 -4.97 16.46
CA ASP A 44 -6.87 -6.28 15.83
C ASP A 44 -5.73 -7.15 16.36
N SER A 45 -4.54 -6.59 16.54
CA SER A 45 -3.37 -7.28 17.07
C SER A 45 -3.45 -7.61 18.56
N GLY A 46 -4.42 -7.07 19.30
CA GLY A 46 -4.53 -7.23 20.75
C GLY A 46 -3.41 -6.58 21.55
N LEU A 47 -2.69 -5.62 20.99
CA LEU A 47 -1.60 -4.92 21.65
C LEU A 47 -2.11 -3.95 22.73
N ASP A 48 -1.42 -3.92 23.86
CA ASP A 48 -1.64 -2.93 24.90
C ASP A 48 -0.85 -1.64 24.59
N LEU A 49 -1.55 -0.51 24.52
CA LEU A 49 -0.98 0.81 24.29
C LEU A 49 0.11 1.19 25.32
N SER A 50 0.07 0.65 26.54
CA SER A 50 1.10 0.90 27.56
C SER A 50 2.49 0.46 27.11
N ARG A 51 2.59 -0.51 26.20
CA ARG A 51 3.85 -0.99 25.62
C ARG A 51 4.49 0.00 24.63
N PHE A 52 3.73 0.95 24.09
CA PHE A 52 4.24 1.93 23.10
C PHE A 52 5.18 2.97 23.71
N SER A 53 5.23 3.10 25.02
CA SER A 53 6.23 3.90 25.71
C SER A 53 7.64 3.28 25.71
N SER A 54 7.79 2.03 25.29
CA SER A 54 9.08 1.36 25.10
C SER A 54 9.79 1.88 23.85
N GLN A 55 11.13 1.95 23.91
CA GLN A 55 11.96 2.24 22.74
C GLN A 55 12.04 1.07 21.76
N ASP A 56 11.49 -0.10 22.11
CA ASP A 56 11.42 -1.29 21.25
C ASP A 56 10.26 -1.23 20.26
N VAL A 57 9.36 -0.24 20.37
CA VAL A 57 8.20 -0.05 19.50
C VAL A 57 8.42 1.17 18.60
N GLY A 58 8.47 0.95 17.31
CA GLY A 58 8.68 1.98 16.29
C GLY A 58 7.49 2.21 15.37
N VAL A 59 7.61 3.21 14.49
CA VAL A 59 6.71 3.48 13.38
C VAL A 59 7.50 3.85 12.13
N ILE A 60 7.18 3.17 11.02
CA ILE A 60 7.69 3.46 9.68
C ILE A 60 6.49 3.55 8.76
N ALA A 61 6.05 4.75 8.43
CA ALA A 61 4.85 4.96 7.63
C ALA A 61 4.98 6.21 6.78
N GLY A 62 4.53 6.15 5.53
CA GLY A 62 4.74 7.21 4.57
C GLY A 62 3.53 7.55 3.72
N SER A 63 3.74 8.49 2.81
CA SER A 63 2.81 8.92 1.77
C SER A 63 3.60 9.25 0.52
N GLY A 64 3.04 8.99 -0.65
CA GLY A 64 3.66 9.35 -1.93
C GLY A 64 3.65 10.85 -2.18
N GLY A 65 2.54 11.51 -1.90
CA GLY A 65 2.29 12.92 -2.18
C GLY A 65 2.16 13.83 -0.96
N ALA A 66 2.35 13.34 0.26
CA ALA A 66 2.10 14.04 1.52
C ALA A 66 0.66 14.61 1.58
N SER A 67 0.46 15.89 1.87
CA SER A 67 -0.88 16.50 1.96
C SER A 67 -1.06 17.59 0.93
N SER A 68 -1.44 17.21 -0.29
CA SER A 68 -1.67 18.14 -1.41
C SER A 68 -2.76 19.16 -1.09
N ARG A 69 -3.87 18.73 -0.50
CA ARG A 69 -4.96 19.59 -0.05
C ARG A 69 -4.46 20.68 0.89
N SER A 70 -3.73 20.32 1.94
CA SER A 70 -3.25 21.28 2.95
C SER A 70 -2.27 22.30 2.38
N GLN A 71 -1.46 21.90 1.38
CA GLN A 71 -0.54 22.81 0.69
C GLN A 71 -1.31 23.82 -0.18
N VAL A 72 -2.29 23.36 -0.96
CA VAL A 72 -3.11 24.23 -1.80
C VAL A 72 -3.91 25.21 -0.95
N GLU A 73 -4.58 24.76 0.11
CA GLU A 73 -5.31 25.63 1.04
C GLU A 73 -4.38 26.67 1.69
N ALA A 74 -3.16 26.30 2.08
CA ALA A 74 -2.19 27.24 2.63
C ALA A 74 -1.79 28.31 1.60
N ALA A 75 -1.54 27.91 0.36
CA ALA A 75 -1.22 28.82 -0.74
C ALA A 75 -2.37 29.81 -1.02
N ASP A 76 -3.61 29.35 -1.06
CA ASP A 76 -4.78 30.16 -1.30
C ASP A 76 -5.06 31.15 -0.15
N ILE A 77 -4.82 30.72 1.10
CA ILE A 77 -4.91 31.61 2.27
C ILE A 77 -3.84 32.71 2.17
N VAL A 78 -2.62 32.38 1.80
CA VAL A 78 -1.55 33.38 1.60
C VAL A 78 -1.95 34.41 0.55
N LYS A 79 -2.40 33.96 -0.62
CA LYS A 79 -2.79 34.82 -1.73
C LYS A 79 -3.97 35.74 -1.39
N SER A 80 -4.98 35.22 -0.67
CA SER A 80 -6.21 35.94 -0.41
C SER A 80 -6.23 36.74 0.90
N LYS A 81 -5.50 36.28 1.94
CA LYS A 81 -5.61 36.82 3.31
C LYS A 81 -4.25 37.14 3.96
N GLY A 82 -3.14 36.77 3.31
CA GLY A 82 -1.77 36.99 3.78
C GLY A 82 -1.29 35.95 4.80
N VAL A 83 0.04 35.91 5.00
CA VAL A 83 0.77 34.90 5.80
C VAL A 83 0.21 34.75 7.23
N LYS A 84 -0.15 35.83 7.90
CA LYS A 84 -0.68 35.80 9.29
C LYS A 84 -1.97 34.97 9.45
N ARG A 85 -2.66 34.64 8.37
CA ARG A 85 -3.92 33.90 8.38
C ARG A 85 -3.77 32.41 8.11
N ILE A 86 -2.57 31.91 7.79
CA ILE A 86 -2.32 30.48 7.53
C ILE A 86 -2.60 29.64 8.79
N GLY A 87 -2.32 30.19 9.97
CA GLY A 87 -2.39 29.48 11.25
C GLY A 87 -1.13 28.63 11.53
N PRO A 88 -0.99 28.09 12.74
CA PRO A 88 0.27 27.47 13.20
C PRO A 88 0.42 25.98 12.82
N TYR A 89 -0.56 25.35 12.18
CA TYR A 89 -0.61 23.90 12.03
C TYR A 89 -0.19 23.39 10.64
N ARG A 90 -0.08 24.26 9.63
CA ARG A 90 0.13 23.83 8.23
C ARG A 90 1.48 23.13 8.02
N VAL A 91 2.51 23.49 8.75
CA VAL A 91 3.81 22.81 8.64
C VAL A 91 3.69 21.33 8.99
N THR A 92 3.04 21.01 10.11
CA THR A 92 2.85 19.61 10.53
C THR A 92 1.94 18.82 9.60
N GLN A 93 0.98 19.49 8.94
CA GLN A 93 0.09 18.86 7.97
C GLN A 93 0.78 18.55 6.64
N THR A 94 1.84 19.29 6.27
CA THR A 94 2.46 19.26 4.95
C THR A 94 3.90 18.75 4.92
N MET A 95 4.54 18.55 6.07
CA MET A 95 5.91 18.01 6.12
C MET A 95 5.95 16.56 5.61
N GLY A 96 7.05 16.16 4.95
CA GLY A 96 7.17 14.86 4.31
C GLY A 96 6.98 13.66 5.25
N ASN A 97 7.25 13.84 6.54
CA ASN A 97 7.04 12.81 7.57
C ASN A 97 5.73 13.00 8.38
N THR A 98 4.75 13.72 7.83
CA THR A 98 3.49 14.01 8.54
C THR A 98 2.80 12.75 9.06
N VAL A 99 2.81 11.66 8.28
CA VAL A 99 2.17 10.39 8.63
C VAL A 99 2.84 9.77 9.86
N SER A 100 4.13 9.46 9.79
CA SER A 100 4.84 8.80 10.90
C SER A 100 4.93 9.69 12.15
N ALA A 101 5.10 10.99 11.97
CA ALA A 101 5.16 11.96 13.09
C ALA A 101 3.82 12.05 13.85
N ALA A 102 2.69 12.07 13.12
CA ALA A 102 1.37 12.06 13.74
C ALA A 102 1.15 10.76 14.54
N LEU A 103 1.44 9.60 13.94
CA LEU A 103 1.30 8.30 14.61
C LEU A 103 2.18 8.20 15.85
N ALA A 104 3.48 8.54 15.74
CA ALA A 104 4.38 8.50 16.89
C ALA A 104 3.92 9.40 18.02
N THR A 105 3.47 10.63 17.70
CA THR A 105 3.04 11.60 18.69
C THR A 105 1.76 11.17 19.42
N PHE A 106 0.77 10.72 18.67
CA PHE A 106 -0.58 10.50 19.23
C PHE A 106 -0.76 9.11 19.83
N PHE A 107 0.04 8.12 19.43
CA PHE A 107 0.11 6.81 20.09
C PHE A 107 1.25 6.71 21.14
N GLY A 108 2.07 7.74 21.29
CA GLY A 108 3.14 7.78 22.28
C GLY A 108 4.33 6.87 21.97
N ILE A 109 4.59 6.58 20.70
CA ILE A 109 5.66 5.69 20.24
C ILE A 109 7.03 6.34 20.49
N LYS A 110 7.97 5.59 21.07
CA LYS A 110 9.29 6.08 21.49
C LYS A 110 10.48 5.47 20.74
N GLY A 111 10.26 4.39 19.97
CA GLY A 111 11.27 3.78 19.12
C GLY A 111 11.54 4.58 17.85
N VAL A 112 11.98 3.91 16.80
CA VAL A 112 12.25 4.57 15.51
C VAL A 112 10.99 5.23 14.95
N ASN A 113 11.15 6.43 14.38
CA ASN A 113 10.07 7.19 13.77
C ASN A 113 10.59 7.90 12.52
N PHE A 114 10.23 7.41 11.34
CA PHE A 114 10.51 8.07 10.08
C PHE A 114 9.51 7.67 9.00
N SER A 115 9.42 8.50 7.96
CA SER A 115 8.62 8.20 6.77
C SER A 115 9.53 7.87 5.60
N ILE A 116 9.06 6.95 4.75
CA ILE A 116 9.58 6.70 3.41
C ILE A 116 8.60 7.35 2.42
N SER A 117 9.11 7.87 1.31
CA SER A 117 8.33 8.28 0.16
C SER A 117 9.01 7.73 -1.09
N SER A 118 8.32 6.81 -1.77
CA SER A 118 8.78 6.14 -2.99
C SER A 118 7.60 5.88 -3.94
N ALA A 119 6.84 6.94 -4.18
CA ALA A 119 5.63 6.92 -5.03
C ALA A 119 4.69 5.75 -4.65
N CYS A 120 4.28 4.94 -5.64
CA CYS A 120 3.34 3.84 -5.43
C CYS A 120 3.90 2.69 -4.58
N SER A 121 5.22 2.63 -4.37
CA SER A 121 5.90 1.59 -3.56
C SER A 121 6.10 1.99 -2.10
N THR A 122 5.67 3.18 -1.71
CA THR A 122 5.92 3.79 -0.39
C THR A 122 5.62 2.86 0.77
N SER A 123 4.40 2.40 0.89
CA SER A 123 3.99 1.58 2.05
C SER A 123 4.56 0.16 2.03
N ALA A 124 4.83 -0.40 0.85
CA ALA A 124 5.54 -1.67 0.73
C ALA A 124 7.00 -1.53 1.19
N HIS A 125 7.70 -0.44 0.84
CA HIS A 125 9.02 -0.13 1.40
C HIS A 125 8.98 0.08 2.92
N CYS A 126 7.93 0.71 3.45
CA CYS A 126 7.77 0.86 4.89
C CYS A 126 7.69 -0.51 5.60
N ILE A 127 6.94 -1.47 5.03
CA ILE A 127 6.83 -2.83 5.56
C ILE A 127 8.18 -3.56 5.47
N GLY A 128 8.86 -3.51 4.30
CA GLY A 128 10.16 -4.13 4.12
C GLY A 128 11.24 -3.54 5.04
N SER A 129 11.26 -2.20 5.18
CA SER A 129 12.18 -1.55 6.12
C SER A 129 11.88 -1.89 7.59
N ALA A 130 10.61 -2.10 7.95
CA ALA A 130 10.25 -2.58 9.28
C ALA A 130 10.81 -3.99 9.53
N LEU A 131 10.65 -4.90 8.56
CA LEU A 131 11.25 -6.23 8.62
C LEU A 131 12.76 -6.15 8.86
N GLU A 132 13.50 -5.35 8.07
CA GLU A 132 14.95 -5.19 8.22
C GLU A 132 15.35 -4.64 9.60
N GLN A 133 14.61 -3.66 10.16
CA GLN A 133 14.90 -3.13 11.51
C GLN A 133 14.71 -4.19 12.59
N ILE A 134 13.69 -5.06 12.45
CA ILE A 134 13.43 -6.16 13.39
C ILE A 134 14.50 -7.25 13.24
N GLN A 135 14.84 -7.66 12.02
CA GLN A 135 15.90 -8.64 11.76
C GLN A 135 17.27 -8.19 12.28
N LEU A 136 17.54 -6.88 12.27
CA LEU A 136 18.75 -6.29 12.85
C LEU A 136 18.68 -6.14 14.38
N GLY A 137 17.60 -6.56 15.03
CA GLY A 137 17.40 -6.47 16.47
C GLY A 137 17.26 -5.06 17.02
N LYS A 138 16.94 -4.06 16.17
CA LYS A 138 16.82 -2.66 16.56
C LYS A 138 15.44 -2.32 17.13
N GLN A 139 14.43 -3.05 16.74
CA GLN A 139 13.05 -2.91 17.21
C GLN A 139 12.45 -4.31 17.37
N LYS A 140 11.52 -4.47 18.31
CA LYS A 140 10.73 -5.69 18.46
C LYS A 140 9.40 -5.62 17.75
N LEU A 141 8.87 -4.41 17.60
CA LEU A 141 7.58 -4.15 16.97
C LEU A 141 7.63 -2.83 16.22
N ILE A 142 7.09 -2.83 15.00
CA ILE A 142 6.96 -1.61 14.19
C ILE A 142 5.56 -1.56 13.60
N LEU A 143 4.89 -0.42 13.79
CA LEU A 143 3.71 -0.07 13.01
C LEU A 143 4.16 0.39 11.62
N ALA A 144 3.89 -0.40 10.60
CA ALA A 144 4.39 -0.18 9.24
C ALA A 144 3.27 -0.05 8.23
N GLY A 145 3.40 0.87 7.29
CA GLY A 145 2.41 1.05 6.24
C GLY A 145 2.46 2.41 5.58
N GLY A 146 1.31 2.89 5.13
CA GLY A 146 1.22 4.20 4.50
C GLY A 146 -0.20 4.65 4.24
N ALA A 147 -0.30 5.91 3.85
CA ALA A 147 -1.56 6.57 3.58
C ALA A 147 -1.40 7.57 2.44
N GLU A 148 -2.49 7.82 1.75
CA GLU A 148 -2.53 8.83 0.69
C GLU A 148 -3.86 9.58 0.74
N ASP A 149 -3.82 10.91 0.58
CA ASP A 149 -5.02 11.69 0.32
C ASP A 149 -5.30 11.75 -1.19
N GLU A 150 -6.56 11.77 -1.55
CA GLU A 150 -6.99 12.12 -2.90
C GLU A 150 -7.38 13.60 -2.92
N HIS A 151 -6.83 14.34 -3.86
CA HIS A 151 -7.17 15.74 -4.06
C HIS A 151 -7.12 16.09 -5.55
N TRP A 152 -8.04 16.91 -6.02
CA TRP A 152 -8.17 17.27 -7.43
C TRP A 152 -6.88 17.78 -8.08
N THR A 153 -5.98 18.40 -7.32
CA THR A 153 -4.69 18.86 -7.86
C THR A 153 -3.76 17.70 -8.20
N MET A 154 -3.79 16.63 -7.40
CA MET A 154 -3.04 15.40 -7.71
C MET A 154 -3.64 14.72 -8.94
N SER A 155 -4.97 14.56 -8.97
CA SER A 155 -5.71 13.99 -10.11
C SER A 155 -5.42 14.77 -11.38
N SER A 156 -5.42 16.12 -11.34
CA SER A 156 -5.11 16.96 -12.49
C SER A 156 -3.69 16.76 -13.03
N MET A 157 -2.70 16.52 -12.17
CA MET A 157 -1.33 16.26 -12.61
C MET A 157 -1.21 14.91 -13.32
N PHE A 158 -1.87 13.86 -12.80
CA PHE A 158 -1.90 12.56 -13.45
C PHE A 158 -2.73 12.56 -14.74
N ASP A 159 -3.83 13.31 -14.78
CA ASP A 159 -4.64 13.49 -15.99
C ASP A 159 -3.85 14.21 -17.08
N ALA A 160 -3.14 15.28 -16.73
CA ALA A 160 -2.30 16.04 -17.65
C ALA A 160 -1.18 15.21 -18.30
N MET A 161 -0.72 14.15 -17.66
CA MET A 161 0.25 13.21 -18.24
C MET A 161 -0.40 12.01 -18.95
N GLY A 162 -1.74 11.96 -18.99
CA GLY A 162 -2.48 10.88 -19.65
C GLY A 162 -2.43 9.54 -18.91
N ALA A 163 -2.22 9.55 -17.60
CA ALA A 163 -2.10 8.33 -16.80
C ALA A 163 -3.44 7.83 -16.23
N LEU A 164 -4.45 8.71 -16.15
CA LEU A 164 -5.78 8.36 -15.64
C LEU A 164 -6.69 7.79 -16.71
N SER A 165 -7.59 6.89 -16.29
CA SER A 165 -8.72 6.44 -17.12
C SER A 165 -9.66 7.61 -17.41
N SER A 166 -9.99 7.83 -18.68
CA SER A 166 -10.86 8.92 -19.14
C SER A 166 -12.03 8.46 -20.00
N SER A 167 -11.95 7.28 -20.59
CA SER A 167 -12.99 6.74 -21.49
C SER A 167 -14.23 6.25 -20.75
N TYR A 168 -14.14 6.09 -19.42
CA TYR A 168 -15.21 5.51 -18.59
C TYR A 168 -15.88 6.50 -17.65
N ASN A 169 -15.78 7.81 -17.89
CA ASN A 169 -16.40 8.83 -17.02
C ASN A 169 -17.92 8.68 -16.88
N GLU A 170 -18.60 8.16 -17.91
CA GLU A 170 -20.05 7.88 -17.88
C GLU A 170 -20.40 6.50 -17.29
N SER A 171 -19.40 5.66 -16.99
CA SER A 171 -19.55 4.33 -16.38
C SER A 171 -18.35 4.01 -15.49
N PRO A 172 -18.13 4.80 -14.40
CA PRO A 172 -16.89 4.77 -13.60
C PRO A 172 -16.63 3.42 -12.94
N GLU A 173 -17.66 2.62 -12.70
CA GLU A 173 -17.53 1.25 -12.19
C GLU A 173 -16.78 0.29 -13.13
N LYS A 174 -16.61 0.69 -14.40
CA LYS A 174 -15.86 -0.08 -15.42
C LYS A 174 -14.46 0.44 -15.69
N ALA A 175 -14.07 1.54 -15.08
CA ALA A 175 -12.84 2.26 -15.41
C ALA A 175 -11.57 1.48 -14.98
N SER A 176 -11.51 1.01 -13.72
CA SER A 176 -10.38 0.21 -13.27
C SER A 176 -10.52 -1.22 -13.77
N ARG A 177 -9.66 -1.61 -14.73
CA ARG A 177 -9.71 -2.89 -15.43
C ARG A 177 -8.32 -3.45 -15.76
N PRO A 178 -7.51 -3.77 -14.74
CA PRO A 178 -6.16 -4.27 -14.94
C PRO A 178 -6.14 -5.47 -15.89
N PHE A 179 -5.13 -5.50 -16.77
CA PHE A 179 -4.88 -6.56 -17.75
C PHE A 179 -5.93 -6.72 -18.86
N ASP A 180 -7.00 -5.92 -18.85
CA ASP A 180 -8.03 -5.96 -19.90
C ASP A 180 -7.58 -5.18 -21.15
N LYS A 181 -7.99 -5.63 -22.34
CA LYS A 181 -7.63 -4.99 -23.62
C LYS A 181 -8.11 -3.54 -23.72
N ASP A 182 -9.25 -3.24 -23.12
CA ASP A 182 -9.88 -1.91 -23.19
C ASP A 182 -9.45 -0.98 -22.04
N ARG A 183 -8.38 -1.32 -21.27
CA ARG A 183 -7.84 -0.46 -20.24
C ARG A 183 -7.24 0.80 -20.83
N ASP A 184 -7.41 1.92 -20.16
CA ASP A 184 -6.98 3.24 -20.66
C ASP A 184 -6.26 4.11 -19.62
N GLY A 185 -5.99 3.58 -18.42
CA GLY A 185 -5.34 4.29 -17.34
C GLY A 185 -5.82 3.83 -15.97
N PHE A 186 -5.22 4.33 -14.91
CA PHE A 186 -5.63 4.00 -13.57
C PHE A 186 -6.74 4.91 -13.04
N VAL A 187 -7.47 4.46 -12.04
CA VAL A 187 -8.40 5.27 -11.25
C VAL A 187 -7.70 5.65 -9.96
N ILE A 188 -7.50 6.96 -9.72
CA ILE A 188 -6.87 7.45 -8.50
C ILE A 188 -7.81 7.26 -7.31
N ALA A 189 -7.23 6.93 -6.15
CA ALA A 189 -7.96 6.77 -4.89
C ALA A 189 -7.09 7.21 -3.71
N GLY A 190 -7.71 7.47 -2.57
CA GLY A 190 -7.07 7.70 -1.29
C GLY A 190 -7.31 6.54 -0.32
N GLY A 191 -6.62 6.54 0.81
CA GLY A 191 -6.79 5.54 1.86
C GLY A 191 -5.55 5.35 2.73
N ALA A 192 -5.60 4.34 3.60
CA ALA A 192 -4.47 3.93 4.43
C ALA A 192 -4.50 2.44 4.71
N GLY A 193 -3.31 1.82 4.78
CA GLY A 193 -3.10 0.49 5.29
C GLY A 193 -1.97 0.51 6.33
N MET A 194 -2.21 -0.11 7.49
CA MET A 194 -1.22 -0.23 8.54
C MET A 194 -1.16 -1.66 9.06
N LEU A 195 0.04 -2.18 9.22
CA LEU A 195 0.33 -3.49 9.75
C LEU A 195 1.12 -3.37 11.06
N VAL A 196 0.90 -4.31 11.96
CA VAL A 196 1.78 -4.57 13.09
C VAL A 196 2.80 -5.60 12.61
N VAL A 197 4.04 -5.17 12.40
CA VAL A 197 5.18 -6.04 12.08
C VAL A 197 5.93 -6.30 13.37
N GLU A 198 6.08 -7.56 13.75
CA GLU A 198 6.54 -7.96 15.09
C GLU A 198 7.53 -9.12 15.00
N GLU A 199 8.53 -9.13 15.88
CA GLU A 199 9.43 -10.27 16.05
C GLU A 199 8.62 -11.52 16.42
N LEU A 200 8.89 -12.64 15.75
CA LEU A 200 8.07 -13.86 15.89
C LEU A 200 8.03 -14.37 17.34
N ASP A 201 9.16 -14.46 18.01
CA ASP A 201 9.21 -14.93 19.41
C ASP A 201 8.40 -14.02 20.33
N HIS A 202 8.48 -12.70 20.15
CA HIS A 202 7.69 -11.74 20.92
C HIS A 202 6.18 -11.88 20.65
N ALA A 203 5.77 -12.15 19.40
CA ALA A 203 4.37 -12.39 19.05
C ALA A 203 3.84 -13.71 19.67
N LEU A 204 4.64 -14.78 19.62
CA LEU A 204 4.32 -16.07 20.22
C LEU A 204 4.22 -16.00 21.75
N GLU A 205 5.14 -15.29 22.42
CA GLU A 205 5.13 -15.11 23.88
C GLU A 205 3.85 -14.46 24.40
N ARG A 206 3.25 -13.56 23.60
CA ARG A 206 1.97 -12.91 23.96
C ARG A 206 0.73 -13.60 23.38
N ASN A 207 0.87 -14.77 22.72
CA ASN A 207 -0.19 -15.52 22.04
C ASN A 207 -0.94 -14.65 21.00
N ALA A 208 -0.21 -13.93 20.15
CA ALA A 208 -0.79 -13.12 19.09
C ALA A 208 -1.53 -13.99 18.05
N ASP A 209 -2.61 -13.46 17.48
CA ASP A 209 -3.22 -14.03 16.27
C ASP A 209 -2.38 -13.60 15.06
N ILE A 210 -1.46 -14.47 14.62
CA ILE A 210 -0.51 -14.20 13.57
C ILE A 210 -1.15 -14.49 12.21
N TYR A 211 -1.23 -13.48 11.33
CA TYR A 211 -1.75 -13.65 9.97
C TYR A 211 -0.79 -14.44 9.08
N ALA A 212 0.50 -14.07 9.11
CA ALA A 212 1.56 -14.71 8.34
C ALA A 212 2.93 -14.25 8.81
N GLU A 213 3.99 -14.91 8.32
CA GLU A 213 5.37 -14.43 8.37
C GLU A 213 5.70 -13.66 7.09
N ILE A 214 6.49 -12.59 7.20
CA ILE A 214 7.12 -11.93 6.03
C ILE A 214 8.40 -12.70 5.73
N THR A 215 8.36 -13.58 4.74
CA THR A 215 9.48 -14.47 4.39
C THR A 215 10.29 -13.98 3.20
N GLY A 216 9.77 -13.01 2.44
CA GLY A 216 10.48 -12.44 1.30
C GLY A 216 10.29 -10.93 1.20
N TYR A 217 11.39 -10.23 0.90
CA TYR A 217 11.41 -8.82 0.58
C TYR A 217 12.45 -8.54 -0.50
N GLY A 218 12.02 -7.96 -1.57
CA GLY A 218 12.89 -7.46 -2.64
C GLY A 218 12.63 -5.97 -2.85
N ALA A 219 13.70 -5.21 -3.01
CA ALA A 219 13.65 -3.80 -3.38
C ALA A 219 14.71 -3.51 -4.44
N THR A 220 14.33 -2.80 -5.50
CA THR A 220 15.21 -2.43 -6.62
C THR A 220 14.82 -1.08 -7.20
N SER A 221 15.67 -0.57 -8.08
CA SER A 221 15.37 0.58 -8.94
C SER A 221 15.61 0.21 -10.39
N ASP A 222 14.77 0.71 -11.30
CA ASP A 222 15.00 0.61 -12.74
C ASP A 222 16.21 1.45 -13.17
N GLY A 223 16.30 2.68 -12.62
CA GLY A 223 17.40 3.62 -12.95
C GLY A 223 17.43 4.05 -14.41
N ASP A 224 16.29 4.00 -15.09
CA ASP A 224 16.16 4.25 -16.54
C ASP A 224 15.24 5.45 -16.81
N ASP A 225 13.95 5.31 -16.70
CA ASP A 225 12.95 6.36 -16.99
C ASP A 225 12.15 6.75 -15.74
N MET A 226 11.68 8.00 -15.68
CA MET A 226 10.90 8.49 -14.53
C MET A 226 9.47 7.93 -14.48
N VAL A 227 8.93 7.49 -15.62
CA VAL A 227 7.51 7.13 -15.78
C VAL A 227 7.34 5.72 -16.36
N HIS A 228 8.14 5.39 -17.39
CA HIS A 228 8.02 4.11 -18.11
C HIS A 228 8.82 3.01 -17.41
N PRO A 229 8.18 1.92 -16.98
CA PRO A 229 8.90 0.81 -16.34
C PRO A 229 9.77 0.05 -17.35
N SER A 230 11.00 -0.27 -16.97
CA SER A 230 11.90 -1.08 -17.79
C SER A 230 11.55 -2.58 -17.78
N GLY A 231 10.89 -3.02 -16.72
CA GLY A 231 10.65 -4.44 -16.39
C GLY A 231 11.86 -5.17 -15.83
N GLU A 232 13.06 -4.65 -15.95
CA GLU A 232 14.25 -5.25 -15.36
C GLU A 232 14.23 -5.11 -13.84
N GLY A 233 13.94 -3.92 -13.33
CA GLY A 233 13.83 -3.67 -11.89
C GLY A 233 12.75 -4.51 -11.25
N ALA A 234 11.55 -4.60 -11.85
CA ALA A 234 10.45 -5.43 -11.38
C ALA A 234 10.83 -6.94 -11.35
N THR A 235 11.48 -7.42 -12.41
CA THR A 235 11.99 -8.80 -12.48
C THR A 235 12.98 -9.08 -11.34
N ASN A 236 14.00 -8.23 -11.18
CA ASN A 236 15.03 -8.38 -10.16
C ASN A 236 14.46 -8.23 -8.75
N CYS A 237 13.46 -7.40 -8.58
CA CYS A 237 12.75 -7.20 -7.32
C CYS A 237 12.05 -8.50 -6.86
N MET A 238 11.25 -9.09 -7.74
CA MET A 238 10.58 -10.37 -7.47
C MET A 238 11.58 -11.49 -7.23
N LEU A 239 12.66 -11.59 -8.02
CA LEU A 239 13.73 -12.60 -7.82
C LEU A 239 14.36 -12.50 -6.42
N LYS A 240 14.68 -11.28 -5.94
CA LYS A 240 15.21 -11.08 -4.58
C LYS A 240 14.22 -11.51 -3.50
N ALA A 241 12.93 -11.22 -3.67
CA ALA A 241 11.91 -11.63 -2.72
C ALA A 241 11.75 -13.16 -2.69
N VAL A 242 11.77 -13.84 -3.85
CA VAL A 242 11.76 -15.31 -3.95
C VAL A 242 13.04 -15.93 -3.38
N GLU A 243 14.20 -15.34 -3.66
CA GLU A 243 15.49 -15.81 -3.11
C GLU A 243 15.49 -15.73 -1.58
N MET A 244 15.03 -14.64 -0.99
CA MET A 244 14.91 -14.50 0.46
C MET A 244 13.89 -15.48 1.04
N HIS A 245 12.76 -15.71 0.37
CA HIS A 245 11.76 -16.70 0.76
C HIS A 245 12.33 -18.13 0.76
N GLY A 246 13.23 -18.44 -0.17
CA GLY A 246 14.01 -19.68 -0.20
C GLY A 246 13.20 -20.94 -0.58
N LYS A 247 11.97 -20.77 -1.09
CA LYS A 247 11.07 -21.86 -1.51
C LYS A 247 10.43 -21.51 -2.86
N ASP A 248 9.99 -22.55 -3.59
CA ASP A 248 9.36 -22.43 -4.92
C ASP A 248 7.82 -22.39 -4.85
N ASN A 249 7.23 -22.12 -3.69
CA ASN A 249 5.79 -22.21 -3.46
C ASN A 249 5.14 -20.83 -3.27
N ILE A 250 5.05 -20.06 -4.30
CA ILE A 250 4.15 -18.89 -4.32
C ILE A 250 2.83 -19.35 -4.94
N ASP A 251 1.72 -19.25 -4.19
CA ASP A 251 0.41 -19.75 -4.59
C ASP A 251 -0.47 -18.68 -5.23
N TYR A 252 -0.11 -17.40 -5.09
CA TYR A 252 -0.85 -16.27 -5.62
C TYR A 252 0.02 -15.02 -5.69
N ILE A 253 -0.21 -14.20 -6.70
CA ILE A 253 0.39 -12.87 -6.85
C ILE A 253 -0.72 -11.81 -6.86
N ASN A 254 -0.69 -10.90 -5.87
CA ASN A 254 -1.40 -9.63 -5.96
C ASN A 254 -0.51 -8.66 -6.73
N ALA A 255 -0.82 -8.48 -8.00
CA ALA A 255 0.01 -7.70 -8.90
C ALA A 255 -0.16 -6.19 -8.64
N HIS A 256 0.86 -5.43 -9.03
CA HIS A 256 0.72 -3.98 -9.07
C HIS A 256 -0.41 -3.55 -10.00
N GLY A 257 -0.53 -4.13 -11.18
CA GLY A 257 -1.68 -4.11 -12.09
C GLY A 257 -2.54 -2.85 -12.00
N THR A 258 -2.08 -1.73 -12.57
CA THR A 258 -2.71 -0.41 -12.41
C THR A 258 -3.79 -0.11 -13.44
N SER A 259 -4.06 -1.01 -14.39
CA SER A 259 -4.96 -0.73 -15.53
C SER A 259 -4.36 0.27 -16.54
N THR A 260 -3.04 0.38 -16.58
CA THR A 260 -2.36 1.29 -17.53
C THR A 260 -1.87 0.55 -18.76
N PRO A 261 -1.94 1.19 -19.95
CA PRO A 261 -1.40 0.62 -21.19
C PRO A 261 0.09 0.30 -21.09
N ALA A 262 0.88 1.09 -20.36
CA ALA A 262 2.32 0.91 -20.26
C ALA A 262 2.74 -0.09 -19.16
N GLY A 263 2.11 -0.07 -17.98
CA GLY A 263 2.56 -0.82 -16.83
C GLY A 263 2.18 -2.29 -16.86
N ASP A 264 0.91 -2.58 -17.15
CA ASP A 264 0.36 -3.93 -17.06
C ASP A 264 1.09 -4.97 -17.93
N PRO A 265 1.43 -4.69 -19.21
CA PRO A 265 2.17 -5.65 -20.04
C PRO A 265 3.57 -5.94 -19.49
N VAL A 266 4.27 -4.91 -19.04
CA VAL A 266 5.63 -5.03 -18.51
C VAL A 266 5.66 -5.87 -17.23
N GLU A 267 4.67 -5.72 -16.36
CA GLU A 267 4.55 -6.54 -15.16
C GLU A 267 4.30 -8.02 -15.49
N LEU A 268 3.36 -8.32 -16.39
CA LEU A 268 3.08 -9.70 -16.80
C LEU A 268 4.30 -10.38 -17.43
N GLU A 269 5.04 -9.68 -18.28
CA GLU A 269 6.29 -10.18 -18.85
C GLU A 269 7.38 -10.39 -17.79
N SER A 270 7.44 -9.53 -16.76
CA SER A 270 8.36 -9.69 -15.64
C SER A 270 8.01 -10.93 -14.81
N ILE A 271 6.73 -11.15 -14.52
CA ILE A 271 6.24 -12.35 -13.83
C ILE A 271 6.59 -13.62 -14.60
N LYS A 272 6.38 -13.65 -15.93
CA LYS A 272 6.76 -14.80 -16.79
C LYS A 272 8.27 -15.09 -16.68
N LYS A 273 9.11 -14.08 -16.69
CA LYS A 273 10.58 -14.25 -16.58
C LYS A 273 10.99 -14.86 -15.23
N VAL A 274 10.32 -14.46 -14.14
CA VAL A 274 10.62 -14.95 -12.78
C VAL A 274 10.14 -16.39 -12.58
N PHE A 275 8.88 -16.65 -12.86
CA PHE A 275 8.20 -17.92 -12.50
C PHE A 275 8.24 -18.98 -13.59
N LYS A 276 8.52 -18.60 -14.84
CA LYS A 276 8.69 -19.53 -15.99
C LYS A 276 7.49 -20.49 -16.14
N ASP A 277 7.72 -21.78 -15.87
CA ASP A 277 6.71 -22.84 -16.04
C ASP A 277 5.77 -22.97 -14.83
N LYS A 278 6.01 -22.27 -13.72
CA LYS A 278 5.26 -22.37 -12.47
C LYS A 278 4.64 -21.02 -12.08
N ILE A 279 3.96 -20.36 -13.00
CA ILE A 279 3.38 -19.05 -12.77
C ILE A 279 2.14 -19.19 -11.87
N PRO A 280 2.10 -18.54 -10.70
CA PRO A 280 0.92 -18.58 -9.84
C PRO A 280 -0.27 -17.86 -10.45
N PRO A 281 -1.51 -18.10 -9.95
CA PRO A 281 -2.66 -17.24 -10.23
C PRO A 281 -2.37 -15.78 -9.91
N ILE A 282 -2.84 -14.87 -10.76
CA ILE A 282 -2.58 -13.43 -10.68
C ILE A 282 -3.90 -12.66 -10.65
N SER A 283 -4.05 -11.72 -9.73
CA SER A 283 -5.08 -10.69 -9.84
C SER A 283 -4.58 -9.33 -9.38
N SER A 284 -5.34 -8.28 -9.69
CA SER A 284 -5.10 -6.95 -9.14
C SER A 284 -6.33 -6.46 -8.38
N THR A 285 -6.15 -6.25 -7.09
CA THR A 285 -7.19 -5.68 -6.22
C THR A 285 -7.48 -4.21 -6.51
N LYS A 286 -6.62 -3.52 -7.27
CA LYS A 286 -6.88 -2.15 -7.78
C LYS A 286 -8.09 -2.06 -8.71
N SER A 287 -8.52 -3.18 -9.28
CA SER A 287 -9.78 -3.25 -10.00
C SER A 287 -11.00 -2.88 -9.15
N GLN A 288 -10.90 -3.04 -7.83
CA GLN A 288 -11.97 -2.78 -6.85
C GLN A 288 -11.75 -1.48 -6.07
N THR A 289 -10.50 -1.17 -5.73
CA THR A 289 -10.15 -0.04 -4.86
C THR A 289 -9.69 1.20 -5.61
N GLY A 290 -9.36 1.08 -6.89
CA GLY A 290 -8.53 2.06 -7.57
C GLY A 290 -7.08 2.00 -7.07
N HIS A 291 -6.27 2.95 -7.50
CA HIS A 291 -4.86 3.05 -7.13
C HIS A 291 -4.67 4.09 -6.04
N THR A 292 -4.41 3.63 -4.83
CA THR A 292 -4.22 4.47 -3.64
C THR A 292 -2.77 4.97 -3.47
N LEU A 293 -2.01 5.01 -4.56
CA LEU A 293 -0.64 5.55 -4.63
C LEU A 293 0.26 5.02 -3.51
N GLY A 294 0.74 5.91 -2.62
CA GLY A 294 1.63 5.54 -1.53
C GLY A 294 1.03 4.59 -0.48
N ALA A 295 -0.29 4.49 -0.38
CA ALA A 295 -0.97 3.53 0.50
C ALA A 295 -1.13 2.13 -0.12
N ALA A 296 -0.98 1.99 -1.45
CA ALA A 296 -1.35 0.79 -2.20
C ALA A 296 -0.66 -0.47 -1.67
N GLY A 297 0.65 -0.44 -1.47
CA GLY A 297 1.39 -1.62 -1.04
C GLY A 297 0.94 -2.21 0.29
N ALA A 298 0.56 -1.37 1.26
CA ALA A 298 0.05 -1.84 2.55
C ALA A 298 -1.39 -2.36 2.45
N LEU A 299 -2.27 -1.67 1.72
CA LEU A 299 -3.63 -2.15 1.49
C LEU A 299 -3.64 -3.51 0.78
N GLU A 300 -2.83 -3.65 -0.26
CA GLU A 300 -2.71 -4.88 -1.03
C GLU A 300 -2.05 -6.00 -0.24
N SER A 301 -1.10 -5.68 0.65
CA SER A 301 -0.57 -6.63 1.63
C SER A 301 -1.67 -7.14 2.57
N ILE A 302 -2.52 -6.24 3.10
CA ILE A 302 -3.65 -6.60 3.96
C ILE A 302 -4.64 -7.50 3.20
N PHE A 303 -4.99 -7.16 1.96
CA PHE A 303 -5.88 -8.00 1.14
C PHE A 303 -5.26 -9.38 0.88
N SER A 304 -3.97 -9.45 0.59
CA SER A 304 -3.25 -10.71 0.38
C SER A 304 -3.24 -11.56 1.66
N LEU A 305 -3.02 -10.96 2.84
CA LEU A 305 -3.11 -11.62 4.13
C LEU A 305 -4.52 -12.15 4.43
N LEU A 306 -5.56 -11.39 4.09
CA LEU A 306 -6.95 -11.82 4.24
C LEU A 306 -7.28 -12.98 3.29
N MET A 307 -6.79 -12.96 2.05
CA MET A 307 -6.92 -14.07 1.10
C MET A 307 -6.21 -15.32 1.63
N LEU A 308 -4.98 -15.18 2.13
CA LEU A 308 -4.20 -16.25 2.73
C LEU A 308 -4.93 -16.88 3.94
N LYS A 309 -5.42 -16.05 4.88
CA LYS A 309 -6.10 -16.49 6.10
C LYS A 309 -7.42 -17.20 5.80
N ASN A 310 -8.16 -16.75 4.79
CA ASN A 310 -9.51 -17.25 4.49
C ASN A 310 -9.58 -18.18 3.27
N SER A 311 -8.43 -18.60 2.71
CA SER A 311 -8.34 -19.58 1.62
C SER A 311 -9.18 -19.20 0.40
N PHE A 312 -9.00 -17.98 -0.13
CA PHE A 312 -9.63 -17.54 -1.37
C PHE A 312 -8.72 -16.60 -2.16
N ILE A 313 -8.97 -16.46 -3.45
CA ILE A 313 -8.36 -15.46 -4.33
C ILE A 313 -9.44 -14.50 -4.82
N SER A 314 -9.22 -13.20 -4.62
CA SER A 314 -10.07 -12.15 -5.15
C SER A 314 -9.86 -11.98 -6.66
N LYS A 315 -10.93 -11.67 -7.37
CA LYS A 315 -10.88 -11.47 -8.82
C LYS A 315 -10.30 -10.10 -9.22
N THR A 316 -9.78 -10.02 -10.43
CA THR A 316 -9.63 -8.75 -11.16
C THR A 316 -10.99 -8.38 -11.73
N LEU A 317 -11.62 -7.36 -11.17
CA LEU A 317 -12.91 -6.86 -11.64
C LEU A 317 -12.74 -6.25 -13.05
N ASN A 318 -13.77 -6.34 -13.90
CA ASN A 318 -13.79 -5.79 -15.25
C ASN A 318 -12.81 -6.45 -16.25
N LEU A 319 -12.14 -7.55 -15.89
CA LEU A 319 -11.32 -8.31 -16.80
C LEU A 319 -12.22 -9.21 -17.67
N SER A 320 -12.50 -8.77 -18.88
CA SER A 320 -13.35 -9.49 -19.85
C SER A 320 -12.56 -10.08 -21.01
N SER A 321 -11.49 -9.43 -21.42
CA SER A 321 -10.59 -9.88 -22.49
C SER A 321 -9.16 -9.44 -22.16
N SER A 322 -8.31 -10.42 -21.85
CA SER A 322 -6.93 -10.17 -21.48
C SER A 322 -6.11 -9.59 -22.64
N ILE A 323 -5.11 -8.77 -22.32
CA ILE A 323 -4.06 -8.36 -23.25
C ILE A 323 -3.24 -9.57 -23.70
N ASP A 324 -2.51 -9.42 -24.81
CA ASP A 324 -1.74 -10.51 -25.41
C ASP A 324 -0.65 -11.06 -24.45
N GLU A 325 -0.04 -10.21 -23.63
CA GLU A 325 0.92 -10.60 -22.60
C GLU A 325 0.30 -11.44 -21.48
N GLY A 326 -1.02 -11.45 -21.35
CA GLY A 326 -1.77 -12.33 -20.45
C GLY A 326 -2.07 -13.71 -21.01
N GLU A 327 -1.75 -13.99 -22.28
CA GLU A 327 -2.01 -15.29 -22.89
C GLU A 327 -1.23 -16.40 -22.15
N GLY A 328 -1.96 -17.46 -21.81
CA GLY A 328 -1.41 -18.61 -21.05
C GLY A 328 -1.23 -18.37 -19.55
N LEU A 329 -1.54 -17.20 -19.03
CA LEU A 329 -1.51 -16.91 -17.59
C LEU A 329 -2.87 -17.17 -16.95
N ASP A 330 -2.86 -17.58 -15.68
CA ASP A 330 -4.07 -17.70 -14.85
C ASP A 330 -4.42 -16.31 -14.26
N LEU A 331 -4.97 -15.42 -15.08
CA LEU A 331 -5.52 -14.14 -14.66
C LEU A 331 -6.90 -14.35 -14.04
N VAL A 332 -7.00 -14.19 -12.73
CA VAL A 332 -8.22 -14.52 -11.97
C VAL A 332 -9.32 -13.49 -12.23
N SER A 333 -10.34 -13.88 -13.01
CA SER A 333 -11.50 -13.05 -13.37
C SER A 333 -12.75 -13.34 -12.52
N GLU A 334 -12.74 -14.45 -11.75
CA GLU A 334 -13.81 -14.81 -10.82
C GLU A 334 -13.21 -15.21 -9.47
N VAL A 335 -13.91 -14.87 -8.38
CA VAL A 335 -13.47 -15.28 -7.03
C VAL A 335 -13.42 -16.80 -6.95
N ARG A 336 -12.32 -17.34 -6.46
CA ARG A 336 -12.16 -18.77 -6.25
C ARG A 336 -11.72 -19.10 -4.82
N ASN A 337 -12.25 -20.20 -4.30
CA ASN A 337 -11.74 -20.78 -3.07
C ASN A 337 -10.49 -21.60 -3.40
N GLN A 338 -9.39 -21.31 -2.74
CA GLN A 338 -8.11 -21.97 -2.93
C GLN A 338 -7.29 -21.85 -1.66
N ASP A 339 -6.78 -22.97 -1.16
CA ASP A 339 -5.81 -22.93 -0.06
C ASP A 339 -4.52 -22.29 -0.55
N LEU A 340 -3.99 -21.39 0.28
CA LEU A 340 -2.79 -20.63 0.01
C LEU A 340 -1.82 -20.83 1.17
N ASP A 341 -0.57 -21.15 0.89
CA ASP A 341 0.51 -21.23 1.85
C ASP A 341 1.41 -19.99 1.81
N ALA A 342 1.68 -19.49 0.61
CA ALA A 342 2.49 -18.29 0.42
C ALA A 342 1.93 -17.40 -0.71
N VAL A 343 1.96 -16.08 -0.47
CA VAL A 343 1.44 -15.08 -1.42
C VAL A 343 2.47 -13.98 -1.63
N MET A 344 2.53 -13.45 -2.86
CA MET A 344 3.38 -12.32 -3.21
C MET A 344 2.52 -11.07 -3.46
N ASN A 345 2.99 -9.92 -2.97
CA ASN A 345 2.43 -8.60 -3.26
C ASN A 345 3.48 -7.74 -3.96
N ASN A 346 3.15 -7.18 -5.12
CA ASN A 346 4.01 -6.32 -5.93
C ASN A 346 3.57 -4.86 -5.86
N SER A 347 4.55 -3.96 -5.74
CA SER A 347 4.33 -2.51 -5.80
C SER A 347 5.44 -1.87 -6.62
N PHE A 348 5.09 -1.29 -7.77
CA PHE A 348 6.03 -0.66 -8.70
C PHE A 348 5.64 0.80 -8.89
N GLY A 349 6.57 1.72 -8.67
CA GLY A 349 6.28 3.15 -8.61
C GLY A 349 7.07 3.99 -9.61
N PHE A 350 6.55 5.16 -9.92
CA PHE A 350 7.26 6.17 -10.70
C PHE A 350 8.63 6.47 -10.09
N GLY A 351 9.61 6.79 -10.94
CA GLY A 351 11.02 6.85 -10.58
C GLY A 351 11.70 5.47 -10.56
N GLY A 352 11.01 4.42 -11.05
CA GLY A 352 11.52 3.07 -11.15
C GLY A 352 11.68 2.36 -9.79
N THR A 353 10.90 2.75 -8.79
CA THR A 353 10.96 2.13 -7.45
C THR A 353 10.13 0.85 -7.41
N ASN A 354 10.75 -0.28 -7.09
CA ASN A 354 10.09 -1.58 -7.11
C ASN A 354 10.20 -2.27 -5.77
N VAL A 355 9.09 -2.85 -5.28
CA VAL A 355 9.03 -3.67 -4.08
C VAL A 355 8.19 -4.92 -4.35
N SER A 356 8.69 -6.06 -3.88
CA SER A 356 7.92 -7.30 -3.78
C SER A 356 8.03 -7.84 -2.35
N LEU A 357 6.90 -8.21 -1.76
CA LEU A 357 6.78 -8.81 -0.44
C LEU A 357 6.21 -10.23 -0.58
N VAL A 358 6.75 -11.17 0.19
CA VAL A 358 6.19 -12.53 0.30
C VAL A 358 5.74 -12.75 1.73
N PHE A 359 4.48 -13.19 1.86
CA PHE A 359 3.86 -13.58 3.12
C PHE A 359 3.59 -15.08 3.09
N GLU A 360 4.03 -15.80 4.12
CA GLU A 360 3.82 -17.24 4.27
C GLU A 360 3.02 -17.55 5.53
N LYS A 361 2.08 -18.48 5.43
CA LYS A 361 1.29 -18.97 6.54
C LYS A 361 2.20 -19.59 7.60
N LEU A 362 2.04 -19.17 8.86
CA LEU A 362 2.80 -19.79 9.96
C LEU A 362 2.40 -21.25 10.08
N LYS A 363 3.40 -22.15 9.97
CA LYS A 363 3.19 -23.58 10.20
C LYS A 363 3.22 -23.85 11.70
N SER A 364 2.12 -24.38 12.23
CA SER A 364 1.97 -24.81 13.62
C SER A 364 2.91 -25.95 14.00
#